data_82dec2854fa2d6a47b62b9f16e96749b
#
_entry.id   82dec2854fa2d6a47b62b9f16e96749b
#
_cell.length_a   1.000
_cell.length_b   1.000
_cell.length_c   1.000
_cell.angle_alpha   90.00
_cell.angle_beta   90.00
_cell.angle_gamma   90.00
#
_symmetry.space_group_name_H-M   'P 1'
#
loop_
_entity.id
_entity.type
_entity.pdbx_description
1 polymer ?
#
loop_
_entity_poly.entity_id
_entity_poly.type
_entity_poly.pdbx_seq_one_letter_code
_entity_poly.pdbx_strand_id
1 'polypeptide(L)'
;MSFSNQIKQRWQQGTAVCVGLDPLPELFPAAVSDIFAFNKAIIDATADLACCFKPQFAHYAAVAAEPALKQTIAYIREFYPSVPVILDSKRGDIGSTATMYAREAFEHYQADAVTVNPYMGSDTVLPFADYADKGVIVLCRTSNPSAGEFQNRLIDGEPLYLHVARLAQEQWNRYGNISLVVGATAPEEMRRIRAVAPDLPFLVPGIGA
;
A
#
# COMPACT_ATOMS: atom_id res chain seq x y z
N MET A 1 5.56 -14.87 9.16
CA MET A 1 4.64 -13.99 9.94
C MET A 1 3.78 -13.24 8.93
N SER A 2 2.46 -13.11 9.17
CA SER A 2 1.60 -12.36 8.24
C SER A 2 1.87 -10.86 8.29
N PHE A 3 1.58 -10.15 7.19
CA PHE A 3 1.70 -8.68 7.09
C PHE A 3 0.99 -7.97 8.26
N SER A 4 -0.25 -8.37 8.56
CA SER A 4 -1.03 -7.78 9.65
C SER A 4 -0.34 -7.92 11.02
N ASN A 5 0.34 -9.04 11.26
CA ASN A 5 1.09 -9.24 12.50
C ASN A 5 2.40 -8.43 12.53
N GLN A 6 3.10 -8.32 11.41
CA GLN A 6 4.29 -7.46 11.30
C GLN A 6 3.96 -6.01 11.60
N ILE A 7 2.91 -5.46 10.99
CA ILE A 7 2.45 -4.08 11.25
C ILE A 7 2.06 -3.87 12.71
N LYS A 8 1.29 -4.80 13.31
CA LYS A 8 0.92 -4.71 14.74
C LYS A 8 2.13 -4.71 15.66
N GLN A 9 3.13 -5.53 15.35
CA GLN A 9 4.38 -5.56 16.11
C GLN A 9 5.14 -4.24 16.03
N ARG A 10 5.22 -3.61 14.83
CA ARG A 10 5.84 -2.29 14.65
C ARG A 10 5.08 -1.21 15.43
N TRP A 11 3.76 -1.21 15.43
CA TRP A 11 2.95 -0.30 16.24
C TRP A 11 3.21 -0.45 17.74
N GLN A 12 3.36 -1.68 18.24
CA GLN A 12 3.72 -1.92 19.64
C GLN A 12 5.11 -1.37 20.00
N GLN A 13 6.00 -1.24 19.03
CA GLN A 13 7.32 -0.60 19.16
C GLN A 13 7.25 0.93 19.09
N GLY A 14 6.05 1.50 18.92
CA GLY A 14 5.83 2.96 18.91
C GLY A 14 6.00 3.63 17.55
N THR A 15 6.12 2.86 16.45
CA THR A 15 6.25 3.44 15.10
C THR A 15 5.02 3.16 14.24
N ALA A 16 4.54 4.22 13.55
CA ALA A 16 3.47 4.16 12.55
C ALA A 16 3.89 4.83 11.22
N VAL A 17 5.16 5.19 11.08
CA VAL A 17 5.68 5.90 9.91
C VAL A 17 5.88 4.92 8.76
N CYS A 18 5.21 5.16 7.63
CA CYS A 18 5.46 4.49 6.36
C CYS A 18 6.44 5.33 5.54
N VAL A 19 7.65 4.81 5.30
CA VAL A 19 8.68 5.50 4.52
C VAL A 19 8.49 5.20 3.03
N GLY A 20 8.22 6.26 2.23
CA GLY A 20 8.14 6.15 0.76
C GLY A 20 9.52 5.98 0.13
N LEU A 21 9.61 5.12 -0.87
CA LEU A 21 10.80 4.93 -1.71
C LEU A 21 10.41 5.22 -3.17
N ASP A 22 10.28 6.50 -3.46
CA ASP A 22 9.77 7.05 -4.72
C ASP A 22 10.90 7.82 -5.43
N PRO A 23 11.94 7.12 -5.98
CA PRO A 23 13.16 7.75 -6.47
C PRO A 23 12.91 8.64 -7.69
N LEU A 24 13.53 9.81 -7.69
CA LEU A 24 13.60 10.75 -8.81
C LEU A 24 15.08 10.98 -9.11
N PRO A 25 15.67 10.27 -10.09
CA PRO A 25 17.12 10.30 -10.35
C PRO A 25 17.67 11.70 -10.59
N GLU A 26 16.87 12.59 -11.17
CA GLU A 26 17.23 14.00 -11.43
C GLU A 26 17.40 14.83 -10.14
N LEU A 27 16.91 14.34 -9.01
CA LEU A 27 17.04 14.99 -7.69
C LEU A 27 18.09 14.34 -6.80
N PHE A 28 18.81 13.33 -7.27
CA PHE A 28 19.79 12.65 -6.44
C PHE A 28 20.99 13.53 -6.09
N PRO A 29 21.52 13.44 -4.86
CA PRO A 29 22.80 14.03 -4.51
C PRO A 29 23.90 13.50 -5.44
N ALA A 30 24.89 14.34 -5.78
CA ALA A 30 25.98 13.99 -6.69
C ALA A 30 26.81 12.75 -6.26
N ALA A 31 26.78 12.42 -4.97
CA ALA A 31 27.46 11.24 -4.41
C ALA A 31 26.69 9.93 -4.59
N VAL A 32 25.44 9.98 -5.08
CA VAL A 32 24.57 8.80 -5.23
C VAL A 32 24.63 8.33 -6.69
N SER A 33 25.08 7.08 -6.89
CA SER A 33 25.35 6.54 -8.22
C SER A 33 24.11 6.04 -8.96
N ASP A 34 23.11 5.51 -8.22
CA ASP A 34 21.95 4.84 -8.81
C ASP A 34 20.78 4.75 -7.83
N ILE A 35 19.64 4.28 -8.32
CA ILE A 35 18.39 4.15 -7.55
C ILE A 35 18.55 3.22 -6.34
N PHE A 36 19.26 2.10 -6.50
CA PHE A 36 19.43 1.18 -5.38
C PHE A 36 20.31 1.80 -4.27
N ALA A 37 21.38 2.45 -4.62
CA ALA A 37 22.26 3.15 -3.67
C ALA A 37 21.48 4.24 -2.91
N PHE A 38 20.61 4.99 -3.60
CA PHE A 38 19.73 5.97 -2.98
C PHE A 38 18.77 5.31 -1.97
N ASN A 39 18.04 4.30 -2.41
CA ASN A 39 17.09 3.60 -1.56
C ASN A 39 17.77 2.96 -0.35
N LYS A 40 18.92 2.32 -0.56
CA LYS A 40 19.71 1.73 0.52
C LYS A 40 20.07 2.74 1.59
N ALA A 41 20.54 3.93 1.20
CA ALA A 41 20.87 4.98 2.16
C ALA A 41 19.65 5.44 2.98
N ILE A 42 18.49 5.59 2.34
CA ILE A 42 17.23 5.94 3.03
C ILE A 42 16.80 4.81 3.99
N ILE A 43 16.86 3.56 3.53
CA ILE A 43 16.49 2.40 4.34
C ILE A 43 17.37 2.31 5.59
N ASP A 44 18.69 2.36 5.41
CA ASP A 44 19.65 2.26 6.52
C ASP A 44 19.48 3.39 7.56
N ALA A 45 19.08 4.58 7.10
CA ALA A 45 18.87 5.74 7.95
C ALA A 45 17.51 5.74 8.68
N THR A 46 16.54 4.93 8.25
CA THR A 46 15.15 5.04 8.73
C THR A 46 14.51 3.73 9.21
N ALA A 47 15.18 2.59 9.04
CA ALA A 47 14.58 1.28 9.32
C ALA A 47 14.15 1.08 10.77
N ASP A 48 14.85 1.66 11.73
CA ASP A 48 14.51 1.64 13.16
C ASP A 48 13.23 2.45 13.47
N LEU A 49 12.97 3.51 12.68
CA LEU A 49 11.81 4.39 12.81
C LEU A 49 10.63 3.98 11.93
N ALA A 50 10.86 3.18 10.89
CA ALA A 50 9.84 2.82 9.91
C ALA A 50 8.91 1.73 10.44
N CYS A 51 7.60 1.92 10.28
CA CYS A 51 6.60 0.86 10.40
C CYS A 51 6.64 -0.07 9.19
N CYS A 52 6.83 0.49 7.99
CA CYS A 52 6.97 -0.21 6.73
C CYS A 52 7.70 0.66 5.71
N PHE A 53 8.23 0.04 4.65
CA PHE A 53 8.70 0.72 3.45
C PHE A 53 7.68 0.58 2.32
N LYS A 54 7.51 1.64 1.52
CA LYS A 54 6.53 1.66 0.44
C LYS A 54 7.15 2.19 -0.87
N PRO A 55 7.83 1.34 -1.66
CA PRO A 55 8.25 1.71 -3.00
C PRO A 55 7.03 1.90 -3.93
N GLN A 56 7.03 3.02 -4.68
CA GLN A 56 6.03 3.33 -5.68
C GLN A 56 6.45 2.77 -7.03
N PHE A 57 5.76 1.75 -7.52
CA PHE A 57 6.11 1.01 -8.75
C PHE A 57 6.35 1.91 -9.96
N ALA A 58 5.52 2.95 -10.14
CA ALA A 58 5.59 3.85 -11.29
C ALA A 58 6.95 4.57 -11.42
N HIS A 59 7.61 4.90 -10.29
CA HIS A 59 8.90 5.57 -10.28
C HIS A 59 10.04 4.70 -10.81
N TYR A 60 9.89 3.39 -10.70
CA TYR A 60 10.87 2.42 -11.22
C TYR A 60 10.54 2.06 -12.68
N ALA A 61 9.29 1.73 -12.98
CA ALA A 61 8.87 1.35 -14.32
C ALA A 61 9.08 2.46 -15.36
N ALA A 62 8.86 3.73 -14.98
CA ALA A 62 9.04 4.87 -15.87
C ALA A 62 10.48 5.04 -16.40
N VAL A 63 11.46 4.50 -15.69
CA VAL A 63 12.89 4.60 -16.03
C VAL A 63 13.52 3.22 -16.26
N ALA A 64 12.71 2.18 -16.49
CA ALA A 64 13.14 0.79 -16.70
C ALA A 64 14.05 0.26 -15.56
N ALA A 65 13.76 0.63 -14.32
CA ALA A 65 14.52 0.28 -13.12
C ALA A 65 13.85 -0.78 -12.23
N GLU A 66 13.00 -1.65 -12.80
CA GLU A 66 12.38 -2.77 -12.07
C GLU A 66 13.41 -3.71 -11.40
N PRO A 67 14.61 -3.93 -11.99
CA PRO A 67 15.66 -4.66 -11.29
C PRO A 67 16.11 -4.01 -9.97
N ALA A 68 16.19 -2.66 -9.93
CA ALA A 68 16.54 -1.91 -8.72
C ALA A 68 15.42 -1.99 -7.68
N LEU A 69 14.15 -2.00 -8.09
CA LEU A 69 13.01 -2.24 -7.20
C LEU A 69 13.12 -3.62 -6.54
N LYS A 70 13.35 -4.65 -7.34
CA LYS A 70 13.50 -6.02 -6.83
C LYS A 70 14.69 -6.13 -5.86
N GLN A 71 15.82 -5.53 -6.20
CA GLN A 71 17.00 -5.49 -5.34
C GLN A 71 16.74 -4.74 -4.03
N THR A 72 16.01 -3.62 -4.08
CA THR A 72 15.60 -2.85 -2.90
C THR A 72 14.74 -3.69 -1.95
N ILE A 73 13.73 -4.39 -2.46
CA ILE A 73 12.87 -5.25 -1.64
C ILE A 73 13.69 -6.42 -1.05
N ALA A 74 14.55 -7.04 -1.84
CA ALA A 74 15.42 -8.11 -1.36
C ALA A 74 16.35 -7.62 -0.23
N TYR A 75 16.91 -6.41 -0.37
CA TYR A 75 17.75 -5.78 0.65
C TYR A 75 17.01 -5.58 1.97
N ILE A 76 15.78 -5.03 1.93
CA ILE A 76 14.96 -4.85 3.14
C ILE A 76 14.68 -6.19 3.81
N ARG A 77 14.31 -7.22 3.04
CA ARG A 77 14.01 -8.55 3.57
C ARG A 77 15.22 -9.23 4.22
N GLU A 78 16.41 -9.01 3.69
CA GLU A 78 17.65 -9.60 4.20
C GLU A 78 18.15 -8.88 5.46
N PHE A 79 18.20 -7.56 5.45
CA PHE A 79 18.83 -6.79 6.52
C PHE A 79 17.85 -6.24 7.56
N TYR A 80 16.57 -6.07 7.20
CA TYR A 80 15.51 -5.51 8.05
C TYR A 80 14.23 -6.35 8.02
N PRO A 81 14.30 -7.67 8.29
CA PRO A 81 13.18 -8.61 8.09
C PRO A 81 11.94 -8.34 8.96
N SER A 82 12.07 -7.50 9.98
CA SER A 82 10.95 -7.05 10.81
C SER A 82 10.17 -5.87 10.23
N VAL A 83 10.68 -5.23 9.16
CA VAL A 83 10.04 -4.08 8.52
C VAL A 83 9.40 -4.53 7.21
N PRO A 84 8.07 -4.65 7.14
CA PRO A 84 7.39 -5.12 5.94
C PRO A 84 7.45 -4.12 4.78
N VAL A 85 7.31 -4.64 3.57
CA VAL A 85 7.32 -3.85 2.33
C VAL A 85 5.93 -3.85 1.69
N ILE A 86 5.42 -2.66 1.39
CA ILE A 86 4.19 -2.41 0.64
C ILE A 86 4.56 -2.05 -0.79
N LEU A 87 4.24 -2.86 -1.79
CA LEU A 87 4.37 -2.49 -3.19
C LEU A 87 3.21 -1.56 -3.58
N ASP A 88 3.51 -0.27 -3.77
CA ASP A 88 2.48 0.70 -4.18
C ASP A 88 2.33 0.71 -5.70
N SER A 89 1.49 -0.18 -6.23
CA SER A 89 1.27 -0.37 -7.66
C SER A 89 -0.16 -0.11 -8.11
N LYS A 90 -1.10 0.00 -7.15
CA LYS A 90 -2.53 0.27 -7.39
C LYS A 90 -3.12 -0.59 -8.51
N ARG A 91 -2.78 -1.89 -8.50
CA ARG A 91 -3.25 -2.85 -9.51
C ARG A 91 -4.78 -2.96 -9.46
N GLY A 92 -5.36 -3.23 -10.63
CA GLY A 92 -6.80 -3.41 -10.76
C GLY A 92 -7.09 -4.07 -12.10
N ASP A 93 -7.51 -5.35 -12.07
CA ASP A 93 -7.91 -6.13 -13.23
C ASP A 93 -8.74 -7.32 -12.74
N ILE A 94 -9.25 -8.15 -13.65
CA ILE A 94 -10.12 -9.28 -13.36
C ILE A 94 -9.54 -10.61 -13.86
N GLY A 95 -10.09 -11.72 -13.33
CA GLY A 95 -9.79 -13.07 -13.81
C GLY A 95 -8.30 -13.43 -13.73
N SER A 96 -7.78 -14.03 -14.79
CA SER A 96 -6.39 -14.46 -14.87
C SER A 96 -5.40 -13.30 -14.77
N THR A 97 -5.74 -12.11 -15.27
CA THR A 97 -4.88 -10.93 -15.19
C THR A 97 -4.73 -10.46 -13.74
N ALA A 98 -5.80 -10.41 -12.96
CA ALA A 98 -5.72 -10.11 -11.53
C ALA A 98 -4.84 -11.12 -10.78
N THR A 99 -4.96 -12.42 -11.10
CA THR A 99 -4.09 -13.47 -10.55
C THR A 99 -2.63 -13.23 -10.91
N MET A 100 -2.33 -12.83 -12.15
CA MET A 100 -0.94 -12.55 -12.57
C MET A 100 -0.37 -11.33 -11.85
N TYR A 101 -1.16 -10.28 -11.58
CA TYR A 101 -0.73 -9.14 -10.77
C TYR A 101 -0.51 -9.50 -9.30
N ALA A 102 -1.32 -10.39 -8.72
CA ALA A 102 -1.08 -10.89 -7.38
C ALA A 102 0.25 -11.67 -7.30
N ARG A 103 0.53 -12.53 -8.29
CA ARG A 103 1.81 -13.23 -8.41
C ARG A 103 2.99 -12.27 -8.64
N GLU A 104 2.81 -11.24 -9.46
CA GLU A 104 3.82 -10.19 -9.64
C GLU A 104 4.22 -9.59 -8.28
N ALA A 105 3.23 -9.15 -7.49
CA ALA A 105 3.49 -8.50 -6.21
C ALA A 105 4.11 -9.47 -5.18
N PHE A 106 3.53 -10.65 -5.01
CA PHE A 106 3.83 -11.52 -3.87
C PHE A 106 4.89 -12.60 -4.16
N GLU A 107 4.99 -13.07 -5.42
CA GLU A 107 5.96 -14.10 -5.80
C GLU A 107 7.18 -13.49 -6.49
N HIS A 108 6.99 -12.59 -7.46
CA HIS A 108 8.10 -12.01 -8.22
C HIS A 108 8.86 -10.95 -7.42
N TYR A 109 8.16 -9.94 -6.88
CA TYR A 109 8.76 -8.89 -6.04
C TYR A 109 8.89 -9.31 -4.57
N GLN A 110 8.17 -10.33 -4.13
CA GLN A 110 8.15 -10.79 -2.74
C GLN A 110 7.76 -9.69 -1.75
N ALA A 111 6.87 -8.78 -2.14
CA ALA A 111 6.32 -7.79 -1.24
C ALA A 111 5.45 -8.44 -0.16
N ASP A 112 5.29 -7.76 0.98
CA ASP A 112 4.45 -8.21 2.08
C ASP A 112 3.02 -7.70 1.95
N ALA A 113 2.82 -6.59 1.24
CA ALA A 113 1.52 -6.05 0.90
C ALA A 113 1.54 -5.33 -0.46
N VAL A 114 0.35 -5.09 -1.02
CA VAL A 114 0.17 -4.38 -2.28
C VAL A 114 -1.03 -3.45 -2.22
N THR A 115 -0.98 -2.31 -2.90
CA THR A 115 -2.14 -1.42 -3.09
C THR A 115 -2.97 -1.88 -4.29
N VAL A 116 -4.30 -1.90 -4.12
CA VAL A 116 -5.26 -2.39 -5.13
C VAL A 116 -6.37 -1.37 -5.35
N ASN A 117 -6.75 -1.17 -6.62
CA ASN A 117 -7.88 -0.33 -7.02
C ASN A 117 -9.15 -1.20 -7.12
N PRO A 118 -10.20 -0.96 -6.31
CA PRO A 118 -11.38 -1.81 -6.24
C PRO A 118 -12.44 -1.50 -7.30
N TYR A 119 -12.16 -0.64 -8.27
CA TYR A 119 -13.17 -0.13 -9.20
C TYR A 119 -13.97 -1.22 -9.94
N MET A 120 -13.34 -2.36 -10.23
CA MET A 120 -14.00 -3.52 -10.86
C MET A 120 -14.57 -4.53 -9.87
N GLY A 121 -14.68 -4.18 -8.58
CA GLY A 121 -15.36 -4.98 -7.56
C GLY A 121 -14.54 -6.13 -6.98
N SER A 122 -15.25 -7.14 -6.47
CA SER A 122 -14.65 -8.28 -5.76
C SER A 122 -13.67 -9.08 -6.61
N ASP A 123 -13.92 -9.18 -7.92
CA ASP A 123 -13.06 -9.90 -8.86
C ASP A 123 -11.65 -9.33 -8.93
N THR A 124 -11.50 -8.04 -8.62
CA THR A 124 -10.20 -7.36 -8.54
C THR A 124 -9.49 -7.60 -7.21
N VAL A 125 -10.24 -7.61 -6.10
CA VAL A 125 -9.64 -7.62 -4.75
C VAL A 125 -9.33 -9.03 -4.28
N LEU A 126 -10.24 -9.99 -4.53
CA LEU A 126 -10.15 -11.34 -3.97
C LEU A 126 -8.90 -12.13 -4.42
N PRO A 127 -8.42 -12.04 -5.69
CA PRO A 127 -7.20 -12.75 -6.09
C PRO A 127 -5.96 -12.36 -5.28
N PHE A 128 -5.90 -11.13 -4.78
CA PHE A 128 -4.84 -10.70 -3.86
C PHE A 128 -5.13 -11.12 -2.42
N ALA A 129 -6.40 -11.01 -1.97
CA ALA A 129 -6.81 -11.35 -0.62
C ALA A 129 -6.63 -12.85 -0.30
N ASP A 130 -6.67 -13.71 -1.30
CA ASP A 130 -6.46 -15.16 -1.15
C ASP A 130 -5.02 -15.53 -0.72
N TYR A 131 -4.07 -14.61 -0.83
CA TYR A 131 -2.77 -14.72 -0.17
C TYR A 131 -2.89 -14.32 1.31
N ALA A 132 -3.38 -15.23 2.15
CA ALA A 132 -3.80 -14.96 3.53
C ALA A 132 -2.73 -14.36 4.46
N ASP A 133 -1.46 -14.58 4.17
CA ASP A 133 -0.31 -14.02 4.91
C ASP A 133 0.15 -12.64 4.39
N LYS A 134 -0.37 -12.21 3.23
CA LYS A 134 -0.05 -10.95 2.58
C LYS A 134 -1.11 -9.88 2.85
N GLY A 135 -0.71 -8.61 2.81
CA GLY A 135 -1.62 -7.46 2.98
C GLY A 135 -2.18 -6.95 1.65
N VAL A 136 -3.46 -6.62 1.64
CA VAL A 136 -4.11 -5.96 0.50
C VAL A 136 -4.64 -4.60 0.95
N ILE A 137 -4.10 -3.53 0.37
CA ILE A 137 -4.45 -2.16 0.78
C ILE A 137 -5.31 -1.55 -0.31
N VAL A 138 -6.61 -1.51 -0.07
CA VAL A 138 -7.64 -1.11 -1.04
C VAL A 138 -7.78 0.40 -1.06
N LEU A 139 -7.79 1.01 -2.25
CA LEU A 139 -8.10 2.44 -2.41
C LEU A 139 -9.55 2.69 -1.96
N CYS A 140 -9.72 3.57 -0.97
CA CYS A 140 -11.04 3.91 -0.42
C CYS A 140 -11.33 5.40 -0.58
N ARG A 141 -10.64 6.27 0.17
CA ARG A 141 -10.75 7.72 0.04
C ARG A 141 -9.36 8.31 -0.14
N THR A 142 -9.03 8.72 -1.36
CA THR A 142 -7.70 9.20 -1.71
C THR A 142 -7.51 10.69 -1.40
N SER A 143 -6.26 11.15 -1.30
CA SER A 143 -5.92 12.51 -0.86
C SER A 143 -5.88 13.55 -1.96
N ASN A 144 -5.97 13.14 -3.24
CA ASN A 144 -5.88 14.05 -4.38
C ASN A 144 -7.11 14.96 -4.51
N PRO A 145 -6.96 16.19 -5.04
CA PRO A 145 -8.05 17.18 -5.13
C PRO A 145 -9.29 16.67 -5.87
N SER A 146 -9.12 15.91 -6.96
CA SER A 146 -10.23 15.40 -7.78
C SER A 146 -10.92 14.15 -7.20
N ALA A 147 -10.50 13.64 -6.06
CA ALA A 147 -11.09 12.44 -5.46
C ALA A 147 -12.61 12.52 -5.27
N GLY A 148 -13.11 13.71 -4.95
CA GLY A 148 -14.54 13.97 -4.76
C GLY A 148 -15.40 13.83 -6.01
N GLU A 149 -14.82 13.96 -7.21
CA GLU A 149 -15.56 13.80 -8.48
C GLU A 149 -16.22 12.42 -8.60
N PHE A 150 -15.59 11.42 -8.02
CA PHE A 150 -16.03 10.04 -8.07
C PHE A 150 -16.37 9.49 -6.68
N GLN A 151 -15.44 9.59 -5.73
CA GLN A 151 -15.55 8.92 -4.44
C GLN A 151 -16.65 9.48 -3.53
N ASN A 152 -17.05 10.73 -3.72
CA ASN A 152 -18.17 11.36 -2.98
C ASN A 152 -19.54 11.15 -3.65
N ARG A 153 -19.61 10.49 -4.81
CA ARG A 153 -20.91 10.21 -5.47
C ARG A 153 -21.72 9.24 -4.63
N LEU A 154 -23.01 9.50 -4.58
CA LEU A 154 -23.94 8.70 -3.78
C LEU A 154 -24.40 7.45 -4.55
N ILE A 155 -24.34 6.32 -3.90
CA ILE A 155 -24.96 5.07 -4.30
C ILE A 155 -25.96 4.72 -3.18
N ASP A 156 -27.22 4.64 -3.50
CA ASP A 156 -28.31 4.39 -2.54
C ASP A 156 -28.27 5.32 -1.30
N GLY A 157 -27.90 6.59 -1.52
CA GLY A 157 -27.80 7.61 -0.48
C GLY A 157 -26.51 7.61 0.35
N GLU A 158 -25.59 6.69 0.08
CA GLU A 158 -24.27 6.60 0.75
C GLU A 158 -23.13 6.94 -0.23
N PRO A 159 -22.10 7.73 0.17
CA PRO A 159 -20.94 7.97 -0.69
C PRO A 159 -20.19 6.70 -1.08
N LEU A 160 -19.71 6.63 -2.33
CA LEU A 160 -18.99 5.48 -2.87
C LEU A 160 -17.84 5.01 -1.94
N TYR A 161 -17.09 5.93 -1.32
CA TYR A 161 -15.98 5.54 -0.44
C TYR A 161 -16.45 4.76 0.81
N LEU A 162 -17.66 5.02 1.32
CA LEU A 162 -18.23 4.24 2.42
C LEU A 162 -18.71 2.86 1.94
N HIS A 163 -19.28 2.79 0.75
CA HIS A 163 -19.63 1.51 0.14
C HIS A 163 -18.38 0.60 -0.02
N VAL A 164 -17.27 1.17 -0.52
CA VAL A 164 -15.98 0.44 -0.60
C VAL A 164 -15.50 -0.01 0.77
N ALA A 165 -15.56 0.87 1.78
CA ALA A 165 -15.13 0.53 3.14
C ALA A 165 -15.97 -0.61 3.74
N ARG A 166 -17.28 -0.61 3.49
CA ARG A 166 -18.19 -1.67 3.93
C ARG A 166 -17.90 -3.01 3.26
N LEU A 167 -17.74 -3.03 1.93
CA LEU A 167 -17.33 -4.24 1.21
C LEU A 167 -15.99 -4.78 1.73
N ALA A 168 -15.03 -3.89 1.99
CA ALA A 168 -13.73 -4.27 2.53
C ALA A 168 -13.85 -4.92 3.90
N GLN A 169 -14.66 -4.36 4.81
CA GLN A 169 -14.87 -4.89 6.15
C GLN A 169 -15.64 -6.21 6.14
N GLU A 170 -16.74 -6.30 5.38
CA GLU A 170 -17.73 -7.36 5.51
C GLU A 170 -17.52 -8.53 4.54
N GLN A 171 -16.96 -8.26 3.35
CA GLN A 171 -16.90 -9.27 2.29
C GLN A 171 -15.48 -9.68 1.91
N TRP A 172 -14.54 -8.71 1.83
CA TRP A 172 -13.19 -8.99 1.32
C TRP A 172 -12.21 -9.43 2.40
N ASN A 173 -12.46 -9.07 3.66
CA ASN A 173 -11.53 -9.30 4.78
C ASN A 173 -11.63 -10.70 5.41
N ARG A 174 -11.73 -11.75 4.57
CA ARG A 174 -11.91 -13.14 5.03
C ARG A 174 -10.78 -13.64 5.92
N TYR A 175 -9.55 -13.16 5.67
CA TYR A 175 -8.34 -13.61 6.36
C TYR A 175 -7.76 -12.54 7.31
N GLY A 176 -8.45 -11.42 7.53
CA GLY A 176 -7.95 -10.34 8.37
C GLY A 176 -6.75 -9.61 7.75
N ASN A 177 -6.66 -9.57 6.43
CA ASN A 177 -5.51 -9.07 5.67
C ASN A 177 -5.83 -7.85 4.79
N ILE A 178 -7.04 -7.30 4.89
CA ILE A 178 -7.43 -6.07 4.19
C ILE A 178 -7.09 -4.84 5.02
N SER A 179 -6.63 -3.81 4.33
CA SER A 179 -6.41 -2.46 4.84
C SER A 179 -6.98 -1.44 3.84
N LEU A 180 -7.11 -0.18 4.22
CA LEU A 180 -7.66 0.86 3.36
C LEU A 180 -6.67 2.01 3.15
N VAL A 181 -6.61 2.58 1.95
CA VAL A 181 -6.00 3.89 1.72
C VAL A 181 -7.03 4.96 2.07
N VAL A 182 -6.72 5.79 3.07
CA VAL A 182 -7.58 6.89 3.52
C VAL A 182 -6.73 8.15 3.69
N GLY A 183 -6.93 9.15 2.81
CA GLY A 183 -6.12 10.37 2.78
C GLY A 183 -6.29 11.24 4.03
N ALA A 184 -5.20 11.80 4.53
CA ALA A 184 -5.19 12.73 5.65
C ALA A 184 -5.92 14.05 5.37
N THR A 185 -6.09 14.40 4.08
CA THR A 185 -6.78 15.64 3.63
C THR A 185 -8.30 15.58 3.80
N ALA A 186 -8.86 14.44 4.23
CA ALA A 186 -10.30 14.19 4.36
C ALA A 186 -10.64 13.64 5.77
N PRO A 187 -10.44 14.41 6.87
CA PRO A 187 -10.59 13.89 8.24
C PRO A 187 -12.02 13.50 8.61
N GLU A 188 -13.03 14.18 8.08
CA GLU A 188 -14.44 13.84 8.34
C GLU A 188 -14.80 12.52 7.66
N GLU A 189 -14.40 12.34 6.41
CA GLU A 189 -14.59 11.09 5.68
C GLU A 189 -13.83 9.94 6.37
N MET A 190 -12.64 10.20 6.90
CA MET A 190 -11.88 9.21 7.68
C MET A 190 -12.66 8.75 8.92
N ARG A 191 -13.29 9.67 9.68
CA ARG A 191 -14.14 9.30 10.82
C ARG A 191 -15.33 8.42 10.40
N ARG A 192 -15.97 8.78 9.29
CA ARG A 192 -17.09 8.01 8.73
C ARG A 192 -16.65 6.62 8.28
N ILE A 193 -15.47 6.51 7.62
CA ILE A 193 -14.88 5.23 7.23
C ILE A 193 -14.56 4.38 8.47
N ARG A 194 -13.96 4.98 9.51
CA ARG A 194 -13.68 4.27 10.76
C ARG A 194 -14.93 3.73 11.44
N ALA A 195 -16.05 4.44 11.33
CA ALA A 195 -17.34 3.98 11.89
C ALA A 195 -17.90 2.72 11.21
N VAL A 196 -17.67 2.55 9.90
CA VAL A 196 -18.13 1.37 9.13
C VAL A 196 -17.07 0.28 8.99
N ALA A 197 -15.79 0.62 9.19
CA ALA A 197 -14.68 -0.31 9.14
C ALA A 197 -13.79 -0.17 10.40
N PRO A 198 -14.29 -0.56 11.57
CA PRO A 198 -13.65 -0.29 12.87
C PRO A 198 -12.29 -0.99 13.01
N ASP A 199 -12.12 -2.15 12.39
CA ASP A 199 -10.97 -3.03 12.60
C ASP A 199 -9.90 -2.91 11.50
N LEU A 200 -10.22 -2.33 10.34
CA LEU A 200 -9.29 -2.25 9.22
C LEU A 200 -8.17 -1.24 9.48
N PRO A 201 -6.90 -1.61 9.29
CA PRO A 201 -5.79 -0.66 9.27
C PRO A 201 -5.94 0.36 8.14
N PHE A 202 -5.42 1.57 8.35
CA PHE A 202 -5.38 2.62 7.31
C PHE A 202 -3.94 2.94 6.92
N LEU A 203 -3.68 2.98 5.61
CA LEU A 203 -2.55 3.69 5.02
C LEU A 203 -2.99 5.13 4.76
N VAL A 204 -2.35 6.08 5.42
CA VAL A 204 -2.79 7.48 5.46
C VAL A 204 -1.81 8.39 4.73
N PRO A 205 -1.95 8.56 3.39
CA PRO A 205 -1.12 9.49 2.64
C PRO A 205 -1.54 10.96 2.86
N GLY A 206 -0.58 11.89 2.67
CA GLY A 206 -0.86 13.34 2.68
C GLY A 206 -0.80 13.97 4.08
N ILE A 207 -0.16 13.35 5.06
CA ILE A 207 0.12 13.99 6.34
C ILE A 207 1.19 15.06 6.12
N GLY A 208 0.88 16.32 6.47
CA GLY A 208 1.78 17.47 6.28
C GLY A 208 1.74 18.11 4.89
N ALA A 209 0.79 17.74 4.03
CA ALA A 209 0.56 18.36 2.73
C ALA A 209 -0.33 19.61 2.84
#